data_cc10a3bb90123ec4b26355ca2c2366e1
#
_entry.id   cc10a3bb90123ec4b26355ca2c2366e1
#
_cell.length_a   1.000
_cell.length_b   1.000
_cell.length_c   1.000
_cell.angle_alpha   90.00
_cell.angle_beta   90.00
_cell.angle_gamma   90.00
#
_symmetry.space_group_name_H-M   'P 1'
#
loop_
_entity.id
_entity.type
_entity.pdbx_description
1 polymer ?
#
loop_
_entity_poly.entity_id
_entity_poly.type
_entity_poly.pdbx_seq_one_letter_code
_entity_poly.pdbx_strand_id
1 'polypeptide(L)'
;YSNSDSLWQDEEQFLEHISRMRELMETTVKYTDGAVSVYYRLDSAIQGPKQGVWLVQDENGDYIEQEMTDISLYDEEDIEHVGWYYIPIANGKETWMNPYYNQNMDEEIISYVIPIIIDEKTIGVVGMDIATKLLYENTKNVTVYDSGYAFLMDSEGEFVYHPDMKGNTISEEFNMQHTYLYEKSILSVE
;
A
#
# COMPACT_ATOMS: atom_id res chain seq x y z
N TYR A 1 -4.36 14.39 25.40
CA TYR A 1 -4.80 13.12 24.79
C TYR A 1 -5.39 12.19 25.84
N SER A 2 -6.52 12.55 26.40
CA SER A 2 -7.27 11.71 27.32
C SER A 2 -8.72 11.71 26.83
N ASN A 3 -9.06 10.78 26.01
CA ASN A 3 -10.38 10.21 25.75
C ASN A 3 -10.53 9.71 24.29
N SER A 4 -9.64 8.85 23.81
CA SER A 4 -9.88 8.15 22.55
C SER A 4 -11.17 7.33 22.61
N ASP A 5 -11.48 6.73 23.77
CA ASP A 5 -12.69 5.92 23.95
C ASP A 5 -13.99 6.74 23.84
N SER A 6 -13.99 8.04 24.15
CA SER A 6 -15.17 8.88 24.02
C SER A 6 -15.50 9.27 22.58
N LEU A 7 -14.48 9.43 21.74
CA LEU A 7 -14.66 9.74 20.32
C LEU A 7 -15.45 8.64 19.60
N TRP A 8 -15.15 7.38 19.91
CA TRP A 8 -15.76 6.22 19.27
C TRP A 8 -17.19 5.93 19.78
N GLN A 9 -17.58 6.49 20.93
CA GLN A 9 -18.88 6.29 21.54
C GLN A 9 -19.87 7.43 21.23
N ASP A 10 -19.39 8.60 20.82
CA ASP A 10 -20.19 9.76 20.44
C ASP A 10 -20.37 9.78 18.92
N GLU A 11 -21.60 9.56 18.46
CA GLU A 11 -21.93 9.46 17.04
C GLU A 11 -21.60 10.75 16.27
N GLU A 12 -21.84 11.93 16.86
CA GLU A 12 -21.57 13.21 16.22
C GLU A 12 -20.06 13.44 16.05
N GLN A 13 -19.28 13.17 17.10
CA GLN A 13 -17.82 13.28 17.05
C GLN A 13 -17.21 12.24 16.10
N PHE A 14 -17.77 11.04 16.05
CA PHE A 14 -17.35 10.02 15.12
C PHE A 14 -17.55 10.43 13.66
N LEU A 15 -18.74 10.93 13.32
CA LEU A 15 -19.07 11.40 11.97
C LEU A 15 -18.19 12.60 11.57
N GLU A 16 -17.93 13.53 12.49
CA GLU A 16 -17.00 14.64 12.27
C GLU A 16 -15.59 14.12 12.00
N HIS A 17 -15.12 13.13 12.75
CA HIS A 17 -13.82 12.51 12.53
C HIS A 17 -13.71 11.85 11.14
N ILE A 18 -14.71 11.07 10.72
CA ILE A 18 -14.75 10.45 9.39
C ILE A 18 -14.75 11.51 8.30
N SER A 19 -15.51 12.61 8.47
CA SER A 19 -15.52 13.73 7.52
C SER A 19 -14.14 14.37 7.37
N ARG A 20 -13.44 14.59 8.47
CA ARG A 20 -12.06 15.13 8.44
C ARG A 20 -11.09 14.15 7.78
N MET A 21 -11.22 12.85 8.03
CA MET A 21 -10.40 11.84 7.37
C MET A 21 -10.65 11.82 5.87
N ARG A 22 -11.90 11.95 5.44
CA ARG A 22 -12.24 12.05 4.01
C ARG A 22 -11.54 13.25 3.35
N GLU A 23 -11.66 14.45 3.92
CA GLU A 23 -11.00 15.66 3.41
C GLU A 23 -9.47 15.51 3.33
N LEU A 24 -8.89 14.84 4.34
CA LEU A 24 -7.47 14.55 4.37
C LEU A 24 -7.07 13.57 3.26
N MET A 25 -7.84 12.49 3.08
CA MET A 25 -7.59 11.49 2.03
C MET A 25 -7.74 12.11 0.64
N GLU A 26 -8.79 12.89 0.39
CA GLU A 26 -8.99 13.61 -0.88
C GLU A 26 -7.82 14.57 -1.19
N THR A 27 -7.33 15.26 -0.17
CA THR A 27 -6.17 16.14 -0.31
C THR A 27 -4.91 15.35 -0.59
N THR A 28 -4.68 14.27 0.16
CA THR A 28 -3.48 13.45 0.02
C THR A 28 -3.38 12.84 -1.37
N VAL A 29 -4.44 12.19 -1.83
CA VAL A 29 -4.44 11.51 -3.12
C VAL A 29 -4.30 12.48 -4.29
N LYS A 30 -4.89 13.66 -4.20
CA LYS A 30 -4.81 14.71 -5.22
C LYS A 30 -3.39 15.24 -5.47
N TYR A 31 -2.54 15.18 -4.44
CA TYR A 31 -1.16 15.67 -4.51
C TYR A 31 -0.12 14.54 -4.52
N THR A 32 -0.55 13.30 -4.75
CA THR A 32 0.36 12.16 -4.85
C THR A 32 0.26 11.55 -6.24
N ASP A 33 1.30 11.78 -7.04
CA ASP A 33 1.36 11.25 -8.40
C ASP A 33 1.37 9.71 -8.38
N GLY A 34 0.49 9.13 -9.18
CA GLY A 34 0.41 7.67 -9.35
C GLY A 34 -0.40 6.93 -8.30
N ALA A 35 -0.93 7.61 -7.30
CA ALA A 35 -1.89 7.00 -6.40
C ALA A 35 -3.19 6.71 -7.15
N VAL A 36 -3.67 5.48 -7.09
CA VAL A 36 -4.96 5.05 -7.68
C VAL A 36 -6.02 4.85 -6.63
N SER A 37 -5.60 4.72 -5.37
CA SER A 37 -6.50 4.63 -4.23
C SER A 37 -5.83 5.13 -2.96
N VAL A 38 -6.63 5.57 -2.01
CA VAL A 38 -6.22 5.91 -0.65
C VAL A 38 -7.32 5.51 0.32
N TYR A 39 -6.94 5.01 1.48
CA TYR A 39 -7.91 4.58 2.47
C TYR A 39 -7.47 4.86 3.90
N TYR A 40 -8.47 5.08 4.73
CA TYR A 40 -8.41 5.08 6.17
C TYR A 40 -9.39 4.04 6.68
N ARG A 41 -8.89 2.97 7.29
CA ARG A 41 -9.68 1.84 7.76
C ARG A 41 -9.58 1.75 9.27
N LEU A 42 -10.73 1.81 9.95
CA LEU A 42 -10.81 1.59 11.39
C LEU A 42 -10.80 0.10 11.73
N ASP A 43 -10.26 -0.22 12.89
CA ASP A 43 -10.35 -1.57 13.45
C ASP A 43 -11.81 -1.94 13.72
N SER A 44 -12.18 -3.17 13.39
CA SER A 44 -13.55 -3.67 13.52
C SER A 44 -14.05 -3.70 14.96
N ALA A 45 -13.16 -3.80 15.94
CA ALA A 45 -13.49 -3.76 17.35
C ALA A 45 -13.91 -2.35 17.83
N ILE A 46 -13.60 -1.31 17.06
CA ILE A 46 -13.95 0.08 17.41
C ILE A 46 -15.36 0.42 16.94
N GLN A 47 -15.65 0.21 15.64
CA GLN A 47 -16.91 0.66 15.03
C GLN A 47 -17.50 -0.33 14.02
N GLY A 48 -17.07 -1.59 14.07
CA GLY A 48 -17.55 -2.64 13.18
C GLY A 48 -16.77 -2.79 11.89
N PRO A 49 -17.14 -3.77 11.04
CA PRO A 49 -16.25 -4.33 10.03
C PRO A 49 -16.12 -3.52 8.75
N LYS A 50 -16.82 -2.39 8.59
CA LYS A 50 -16.84 -1.60 7.36
C LYS A 50 -16.60 -0.10 7.58
N GLN A 51 -16.01 0.30 8.69
CA GLN A 51 -15.84 1.71 9.00
C GLN A 51 -14.52 2.28 8.50
N GLY A 52 -14.60 3.43 7.84
CA GLY A 52 -13.46 4.13 7.28
C GLY A 52 -13.83 4.99 6.09
N VAL A 53 -12.83 5.34 5.30
CA VAL A 53 -12.94 6.07 4.05
C VAL A 53 -12.08 5.34 3.03
N TRP A 54 -12.61 5.05 1.86
CA TRP A 54 -11.88 4.47 0.75
C TRP A 54 -12.21 5.24 -0.53
N LEU A 55 -11.20 5.91 -1.08
CA LEU A 55 -11.29 6.66 -2.32
C LEU A 55 -10.53 5.93 -3.41
N VAL A 56 -11.16 5.72 -4.54
CA VAL A 56 -10.58 5.04 -5.71
C VAL A 56 -10.70 5.94 -6.93
N GLN A 57 -9.66 6.01 -7.73
CA GLN A 57 -9.65 6.76 -8.97
C GLN A 57 -10.55 6.07 -10.01
N ASP A 58 -11.44 6.83 -10.61
CA ASP A 58 -12.29 6.36 -11.72
C ASP A 58 -11.59 6.50 -13.08
N GLU A 59 -12.28 6.09 -14.15
CA GLU A 59 -11.77 6.16 -15.52
C GLU A 59 -11.48 7.59 -16.02
N ASN A 60 -12.05 8.61 -15.38
CA ASN A 60 -11.84 10.02 -15.70
C ASN A 60 -10.68 10.64 -14.91
N GLY A 61 -10.13 9.90 -13.93
CA GLY A 61 -9.10 10.38 -13.02
C GLY A 61 -9.66 11.08 -11.78
N ASP A 62 -10.98 11.05 -11.57
CA ASP A 62 -11.63 11.57 -10.38
C ASP A 62 -11.66 10.50 -9.28
N TYR A 63 -11.57 10.92 -8.01
CA TYR A 63 -11.62 10.00 -6.87
C TYR A 63 -13.04 9.89 -6.33
N ILE A 64 -13.57 8.68 -6.32
CA ILE A 64 -14.89 8.35 -5.83
C ILE A 64 -14.80 7.46 -4.59
N GLU A 65 -15.70 7.70 -3.63
CA GLU A 65 -15.75 6.88 -2.40
C GLU A 65 -16.40 5.53 -2.70
N GLN A 66 -15.73 4.46 -2.27
CA GLN A 66 -16.16 3.08 -2.40
C GLN A 66 -16.57 2.51 -1.03
N GLU A 67 -17.40 1.48 -1.06
CA GLU A 67 -17.73 0.73 0.16
C GLU A 67 -16.50 -0.04 0.65
N MET A 68 -16.19 0.08 1.95
CA MET A 68 -15.08 -0.63 2.56
C MET A 68 -15.28 -2.15 2.52
N THR A 69 -14.22 -2.89 2.24
CA THR A 69 -14.21 -4.35 2.35
C THR A 69 -14.64 -4.80 3.74
N ASP A 70 -15.57 -5.73 3.81
CA ASP A 70 -15.94 -6.37 5.09
C ASP A 70 -14.88 -7.41 5.47
N ILE A 71 -13.90 -7.00 6.28
CA ILE A 71 -12.80 -7.88 6.69
C ILE A 71 -13.27 -9.05 7.56
N SER A 72 -14.47 -8.97 8.17
CA SER A 72 -15.00 -10.07 8.98
C SER A 72 -15.43 -11.30 8.18
N LEU A 73 -15.48 -11.19 6.86
CA LEU A 73 -15.81 -12.29 5.95
C LEU A 73 -14.61 -13.18 5.62
N TYR A 74 -13.40 -12.79 6.04
CA TYR A 74 -12.14 -13.46 5.70
C TYR A 74 -11.37 -13.85 6.96
N ASP A 75 -10.64 -14.95 6.89
CA ASP A 75 -9.67 -15.31 7.92
C ASP A 75 -8.46 -14.34 7.88
N GLU A 76 -7.81 -14.09 9.01
CA GLU A 76 -6.66 -13.19 9.10
C GLU A 76 -5.47 -13.67 8.25
N GLU A 77 -5.38 -14.97 8.00
CA GLU A 77 -4.38 -15.60 7.14
C GLU A 77 -4.70 -15.50 5.64
N ASP A 78 -5.88 -15.00 5.26
CA ASP A 78 -6.24 -14.75 3.87
C ASP A 78 -5.54 -13.50 3.34
N ILE A 79 -4.26 -13.67 3.00
CA ILE A 79 -3.37 -12.58 2.58
C ILE A 79 -3.88 -11.90 1.31
N GLU A 80 -4.52 -12.66 0.41
CA GLU A 80 -5.02 -12.13 -0.86
C GLU A 80 -6.12 -11.08 -0.66
N HIS A 81 -7.01 -11.28 0.31
CA HIS A 81 -8.15 -10.38 0.53
C HIS A 81 -7.91 -9.35 1.63
N VAL A 82 -7.22 -9.72 2.70
CA VAL A 82 -7.08 -8.87 3.89
C VAL A 82 -5.63 -8.68 4.37
N GLY A 83 -4.64 -9.17 3.62
CA GLY A 83 -3.23 -9.02 3.96
C GLY A 83 -2.79 -7.56 4.10
N TRP A 84 -3.34 -6.67 3.27
CA TRP A 84 -3.09 -5.22 3.34
C TRP A 84 -3.49 -4.60 4.68
N TYR A 85 -4.38 -5.24 5.44
CA TYR A 85 -4.81 -4.82 6.76
C TYR A 85 -3.99 -5.50 7.87
N TYR A 86 -3.91 -6.83 7.87
CA TYR A 86 -3.31 -7.58 8.97
C TYR A 86 -1.78 -7.57 8.98
N ILE A 87 -1.12 -7.60 7.83
CA ILE A 87 0.35 -7.65 7.77
C ILE A 87 1.00 -6.40 8.38
N PRO A 88 0.60 -5.16 8.05
CA PRO A 88 1.17 -3.97 8.67
C PRO A 88 0.91 -3.90 10.18
N ILE A 89 -0.26 -4.34 10.63
CA ILE A 89 -0.61 -4.41 12.05
C ILE A 89 0.31 -5.41 12.78
N ALA A 90 0.49 -6.60 12.23
CA ALA A 90 1.38 -7.61 12.81
C ALA A 90 2.85 -7.15 12.83
N ASN A 91 3.28 -6.39 11.83
CA ASN A 91 4.61 -5.80 11.77
C ASN A 91 4.79 -4.62 12.75
N GLY A 92 3.70 -3.99 13.17
CA GLY A 92 3.70 -2.80 14.04
C GLY A 92 4.37 -1.57 13.44
N LYS A 93 4.53 -1.52 12.12
CA LYS A 93 5.21 -0.45 11.38
C LYS A 93 4.67 -0.33 9.97
N GLU A 94 5.04 0.77 9.32
CA GLU A 94 4.77 0.97 7.90
C GLU A 94 5.32 -0.19 7.05
N THR A 95 4.52 -0.60 6.07
CA THR A 95 4.83 -1.77 5.25
C THR A 95 4.49 -1.48 3.78
N TRP A 96 5.45 -1.74 2.90
CA TRP A 96 5.20 -1.93 1.49
C TRP A 96 4.73 -3.36 1.27
N MET A 97 3.56 -3.51 0.65
CA MET A 97 3.07 -4.82 0.22
C MET A 97 3.72 -5.19 -1.11
N ASN A 98 3.95 -6.48 -1.35
CA ASN A 98 4.32 -6.95 -2.68
C ASN A 98 3.19 -6.68 -3.69
N PRO A 99 3.48 -6.54 -4.98
CA PRO A 99 2.43 -6.39 -5.98
C PRO A 99 1.39 -7.50 -5.88
N TYR A 100 0.12 -7.11 -5.94
CA TYR A 100 -1.01 -8.04 -5.95
C TYR A 100 -2.14 -7.50 -6.82
N TYR A 101 -2.99 -8.40 -7.30
CA TYR A 101 -4.15 -8.03 -8.07
C TYR A 101 -5.32 -7.70 -7.16
N ASN A 102 -5.81 -6.47 -7.24
CA ASN A 102 -6.98 -6.03 -6.48
C ASN A 102 -8.25 -6.24 -7.32
N GLN A 103 -9.07 -7.22 -6.93
CA GLN A 103 -10.29 -7.58 -7.67
C GLN A 103 -11.33 -6.46 -7.68
N ASN A 104 -11.38 -5.62 -6.64
CA ASN A 104 -12.37 -4.52 -6.58
C ASN A 104 -12.01 -3.37 -7.52
N MET A 105 -10.73 -3.21 -7.83
CA MET A 105 -10.22 -2.17 -8.73
C MET A 105 -9.92 -2.70 -10.13
N ASP A 106 -9.95 -4.04 -10.31
CA ASP A 106 -9.57 -4.72 -11.55
C ASP A 106 -8.14 -4.35 -12.02
N GLU A 107 -7.22 -4.15 -11.07
CA GLU A 107 -5.88 -3.64 -11.33
C GLU A 107 -4.83 -4.30 -10.44
N GLU A 108 -3.59 -4.46 -10.97
CA GLU A 108 -2.44 -4.84 -10.20
C GLU A 108 -1.84 -3.62 -9.50
N ILE A 109 -1.75 -3.68 -8.19
CA ILE A 109 -1.32 -2.58 -7.35
C ILE A 109 -0.19 -2.98 -6.39
N ILE A 110 0.50 -1.97 -5.90
CA ILE A 110 1.37 -2.07 -4.73
C ILE A 110 0.85 -1.11 -3.66
N SER A 111 0.73 -1.58 -2.42
CA SER A 111 0.19 -0.78 -1.33
C SER A 111 1.28 -0.36 -0.35
N TYR A 112 1.25 0.88 0.09
CA TYR A 112 1.99 1.35 1.25
C TYR A 112 1.03 1.60 2.39
N VAL A 113 1.20 0.87 3.49
CA VAL A 113 0.24 0.86 4.59
C VAL A 113 0.92 1.15 5.92
N ILE A 114 0.32 2.02 6.69
CA ILE A 114 0.79 2.44 8.02
C ILE A 114 -0.25 2.02 9.06
N PRO A 115 0.07 1.17 10.04
CA PRO A 115 -0.83 0.87 11.14
C PRO A 115 -0.94 2.06 12.08
N ILE A 116 -2.15 2.35 12.54
CA ILE A 116 -2.42 3.39 13.53
C ILE A 116 -2.56 2.71 14.88
N ILE A 117 -1.55 2.91 15.72
CA ILE A 117 -1.48 2.32 17.06
C ILE A 117 -1.41 3.45 18.08
N ILE A 118 -2.36 3.48 19.01
CA ILE A 118 -2.43 4.47 20.09
C ILE A 118 -2.54 3.74 21.42
N ASP A 119 -1.62 4.02 22.34
CA ASP A 119 -1.58 3.39 23.68
C ASP A 119 -1.61 1.84 23.57
N GLU A 120 -0.80 1.28 22.70
CA GLU A 120 -0.69 -0.16 22.41
C GLU A 120 -1.98 -0.80 21.83
N LYS A 121 -2.99 -0.01 21.49
CA LYS A 121 -4.19 -0.47 20.80
C LYS A 121 -4.13 -0.14 19.32
N THR A 122 -4.46 -1.12 18.50
CA THR A 122 -4.69 -0.90 17.07
C THR A 122 -5.97 -0.11 16.88
N ILE A 123 -5.88 1.04 16.22
CA ILE A 123 -7.01 1.88 15.84
C ILE A 123 -7.46 1.55 14.40
N GLY A 124 -6.53 1.13 13.58
CA GLY A 124 -6.77 0.80 12.19
C GLY A 124 -5.52 0.96 11.35
N VAL A 125 -5.71 1.18 10.07
CA VAL A 125 -4.64 1.45 9.12
C VAL A 125 -4.97 2.65 8.23
N VAL A 126 -3.95 3.31 7.74
CA VAL A 126 -4.03 4.23 6.61
C VAL A 126 -3.14 3.69 5.50
N GLY A 127 -3.63 3.68 4.28
CA GLY A 127 -2.88 3.15 3.16
C GLY A 127 -3.13 3.91 1.86
N MET A 128 -2.24 3.65 0.91
CA MET A 128 -2.31 4.18 -0.44
C MET A 128 -1.90 3.08 -1.41
N ASP A 129 -2.61 2.99 -2.52
CA ASP A 129 -2.34 2.06 -3.59
C ASP A 129 -1.79 2.79 -4.81
N ILE A 130 -0.77 2.21 -5.42
CA ILE A 130 -0.13 2.70 -6.63
C ILE A 130 -0.25 1.62 -7.70
N ALA A 131 -0.74 1.98 -8.89
CA ALA A 131 -0.78 1.05 -10.01
C ALA A 131 0.62 0.59 -10.40
N THR A 132 0.87 -0.72 -10.42
CA THR A 132 2.17 -1.27 -10.80
C THR A 132 2.55 -0.91 -12.22
N LYS A 133 1.56 -0.77 -13.11
CA LYS A 133 1.77 -0.31 -14.49
C LYS A 133 2.54 1.00 -14.57
N LEU A 134 2.22 1.98 -13.71
CA LEU A 134 2.93 3.26 -13.68
C LEU A 134 4.39 3.07 -13.25
N LEU A 135 4.65 2.23 -12.26
CA LEU A 135 6.00 1.91 -11.81
C LEU A 135 6.81 1.22 -12.92
N TYR A 136 6.18 0.29 -13.64
CA TYR A 136 6.81 -0.41 -14.76
C TYR A 136 7.14 0.55 -15.90
N GLU A 137 6.21 1.39 -16.29
CA GLU A 137 6.42 2.38 -17.36
C GLU A 137 7.51 3.38 -17.00
N ASN A 138 7.50 3.91 -15.79
CA ASN A 138 8.53 4.83 -15.31
C ASN A 138 9.91 4.17 -15.29
N THR A 139 9.99 2.93 -14.76
CA THR A 139 11.26 2.19 -14.70
C THR A 139 11.77 1.82 -16.08
N LYS A 140 10.90 1.37 -16.99
CA LYS A 140 11.24 1.03 -18.37
C LYS A 140 11.81 2.21 -19.16
N ASN A 141 11.36 3.42 -18.85
CA ASN A 141 11.80 4.64 -19.53
C ASN A 141 13.12 5.20 -18.99
N VAL A 142 13.66 4.62 -17.92
CA VAL A 142 14.98 5.00 -17.40
C VAL A 142 16.06 4.40 -18.31
N THR A 143 16.78 5.28 -19.02
CA THR A 143 17.91 4.87 -19.86
C THR A 143 19.21 5.17 -19.13
N VAL A 144 20.07 4.17 -19.01
CA VAL A 144 21.41 4.31 -18.40
C VAL A 144 22.45 4.10 -19.50
N TYR A 145 23.09 5.16 -19.93
CA TYR A 145 23.97 5.16 -21.09
C TYR A 145 23.28 4.59 -22.34
N ASP A 146 24.05 3.98 -23.27
CA ASP A 146 23.53 3.49 -24.55
C ASP A 146 22.82 2.13 -24.46
N SER A 147 23.10 1.34 -23.44
CA SER A 147 22.60 -0.05 -23.30
C SER A 147 22.18 -0.48 -21.90
N GLY A 148 22.24 0.43 -20.93
CA GLY A 148 21.80 0.13 -19.56
C GLY A 148 20.29 0.26 -19.39
N TYR A 149 19.77 -0.42 -18.39
CA TYR A 149 18.36 -0.38 -18.04
C TYR A 149 18.19 -0.29 -16.51
N ALA A 150 17.01 0.07 -16.08
CA ALA A 150 16.59 0.03 -14.67
C ALA A 150 15.68 -1.17 -14.41
N PHE A 151 15.66 -1.62 -13.18
CA PHE A 151 14.72 -2.64 -12.69
C PHE A 151 14.25 -2.27 -11.27
N LEU A 152 13.16 -2.87 -10.84
CA LEU A 152 12.63 -2.77 -9.49
C LEU A 152 12.67 -4.13 -8.82
N MET A 153 12.99 -4.16 -7.54
CA MET A 153 12.96 -5.36 -6.74
C MET A 153 12.47 -5.03 -5.33
N ASP A 154 11.91 -6.02 -4.67
CA ASP A 154 11.51 -5.93 -3.27
C ASP A 154 12.68 -6.14 -2.31
N SER A 155 12.40 -6.10 -1.01
CA SER A 155 13.40 -6.31 0.05
C SER A 155 13.90 -7.76 0.13
N GLU A 156 13.22 -8.71 -0.49
CA GLU A 156 13.58 -10.13 -0.52
C GLU A 156 14.43 -10.49 -1.73
N GLY A 157 14.59 -9.54 -2.67
CA GLY A 157 15.37 -9.70 -3.88
C GLY A 157 14.57 -10.28 -5.05
N GLU A 158 13.24 -10.25 -4.98
CA GLU A 158 12.38 -10.62 -6.07
C GLU A 158 12.16 -9.44 -7.03
N PHE A 159 12.15 -9.71 -8.32
CA PHE A 159 11.91 -8.65 -9.30
C PHE A 159 10.44 -8.26 -9.33
N VAL A 160 10.17 -7.03 -8.93
CA VAL A 160 8.89 -6.35 -9.16
C VAL A 160 8.77 -5.97 -10.64
N TYR A 161 9.87 -5.50 -11.23
CA TYR A 161 9.98 -5.25 -12.67
C TYR A 161 11.41 -5.49 -13.16
N HIS A 162 11.55 -6.25 -14.23
CA HIS A 162 12.80 -6.40 -14.99
C HIS A 162 12.51 -6.50 -16.50
N PRO A 163 13.27 -5.85 -17.39
CA PRO A 163 13.01 -5.88 -18.83
C PRO A 163 12.95 -7.29 -19.43
N ASP A 164 13.84 -8.18 -18.98
CA ASP A 164 14.03 -9.51 -19.54
C ASP A 164 13.60 -10.66 -18.62
N MET A 165 13.31 -10.38 -17.35
CA MET A 165 12.97 -11.40 -16.34
C MET A 165 11.69 -11.04 -15.64
N LYS A 166 10.68 -11.93 -15.74
CA LYS A 166 9.43 -11.81 -14.99
C LYS A 166 9.37 -12.90 -13.92
N GLY A 167 9.20 -12.50 -12.65
CA GLY A 167 8.95 -13.42 -11.54
C GLY A 167 10.13 -14.29 -11.12
N ASN A 168 11.35 -13.90 -11.47
CA ASN A 168 12.57 -14.60 -11.03
C ASN A 168 13.24 -13.82 -9.91
N THR A 169 13.64 -14.54 -8.88
CA THR A 169 14.53 -14.00 -7.84
C THR A 169 15.96 -13.88 -8.35
N ILE A 170 16.71 -12.93 -7.80
CA ILE A 170 18.17 -12.87 -8.00
C ILE A 170 18.87 -14.12 -7.40
N SER A 171 18.19 -14.87 -6.53
CA SER A 171 18.74 -16.06 -5.90
C SER A 171 18.94 -17.17 -6.91
N GLU A 172 20.19 -17.61 -7.05
CA GLU A 172 20.71 -18.84 -7.66
C GLU A 172 21.15 -18.81 -9.12
N GLU A 173 20.61 -18.01 -10.02
CA GLU A 173 21.07 -17.98 -11.43
C GLU A 173 22.10 -16.90 -11.77
N PHE A 174 22.22 -15.88 -10.93
CA PHE A 174 23.25 -14.88 -11.09
C PHE A 174 24.55 -15.36 -10.44
N ASN A 175 25.51 -15.70 -11.29
CA ASN A 175 26.88 -15.98 -10.92
C ASN A 175 27.42 -14.88 -9.97
N MET A 176 28.24 -15.23 -8.97
CA MET A 176 28.76 -14.32 -7.91
C MET A 176 29.33 -12.97 -8.40
N GLN A 177 29.67 -12.83 -9.69
CA GLN A 177 30.09 -11.58 -10.30
C GLN A 177 28.98 -10.51 -10.38
N HIS A 178 27.73 -10.91 -10.49
CA HIS A 178 26.58 -9.99 -10.53
C HIS A 178 26.16 -9.54 -9.13
N THR A 179 26.27 -10.42 -8.13
CA THR A 179 26.02 -10.07 -6.73
C THR A 179 26.91 -8.92 -6.23
N TYR A 180 28.17 -8.89 -6.65
CA TYR A 180 29.11 -7.81 -6.30
C TYR A 180 28.72 -6.45 -6.90
N LEU A 181 28.19 -6.43 -8.11
CA LEU A 181 27.70 -5.19 -8.74
C LEU A 181 26.40 -4.70 -8.09
N TYR A 182 25.58 -5.62 -7.66
CA TYR A 182 24.35 -5.35 -6.92
C TYR A 182 24.62 -4.71 -5.55
N GLU A 183 25.46 -5.30 -4.70
CA GLU A 183 25.84 -4.73 -3.42
C GLU A 183 26.44 -3.32 -3.56
N LYS A 184 27.20 -3.08 -4.63
CA LYS A 184 27.83 -1.80 -4.90
C LYS A 184 26.85 -0.72 -5.38
N SER A 185 25.78 -1.10 -6.06
CA SER A 185 24.74 -0.16 -6.54
C SER A 185 23.77 0.26 -5.44
N ILE A 186 23.48 -0.61 -4.45
CA ILE A 186 22.66 -0.28 -3.29
C ILE A 186 23.39 0.66 -2.32
N LEU A 187 24.70 0.49 -2.14
CA LEU A 187 25.51 1.34 -1.25
C LEU A 187 25.79 2.75 -1.81
N SER A 188 25.34 3.07 -3.03
CA SER A 188 25.53 4.40 -3.63
C SER A 188 24.29 5.32 -3.52
N VAL A 189 23.26 4.92 -2.78
CA VAL A 189 22.05 5.71 -2.51
C VAL A 189 22.02 6.08 -1.02
N GLU A 190 23.06 6.76 -0.52
CA GLU A 190 23.06 7.52 0.71
C GLU A 190 22.98 9.02 0.39
#